data_138f0afb151c39c6d2875dcbd71776cc
#
_entry.id   138f0afb151c39c6d2875dcbd71776cc
#
_cell.length_a   1.000
_cell.length_b   1.000
_cell.length_c   1.000
_cell.angle_alpha   90.00
_cell.angle_beta   90.00
_cell.angle_gamma   90.00
#
_symmetry.space_group_name_H-M   'P 1'
#
loop_
_entity.id
_entity.type
_entity.pdbx_description
1 polymer ?
#
loop_
_entity_poly.entity_id
_entity_poly.type
_entity_poly.pdbx_seq_one_letter_code
_entity_poly.pdbx_strand_id
1 'polypeptide(L)'
;MLFRSISDVFRSTKGEIPLINKNRFLVQYKTTVTAGLDVQKAVIKETDDKIQISIPHCTVNEDSIKIKSSDLKIYDTNFAIMSIDKEAVMELVAEAEKKAKEKAGSDEYGFLENADKNAKKVIKGMFENVSNGKEVIVSFQN
;
A
#
# COMPACT_ATOMS: atom_id res chain seq x y z
N MET A 1 -0.66 3.52 -11.84
CA MET A 1 -0.81 3.49 -10.36
C MET A 1 -1.78 2.38 -9.99
N LEU A 2 -1.41 1.55 -9.03
CA LEU A 2 -2.24 0.45 -8.56
C LEU A 2 -2.81 0.77 -7.18
N PHE A 3 -4.10 0.51 -7.00
CA PHE A 3 -4.80 0.73 -5.73
C PHE A 3 -5.15 -0.60 -5.09
N ARG A 4 -4.99 -0.69 -3.80
CA ARG A 4 -5.44 -1.85 -3.03
C ARG A 4 -5.94 -1.41 -1.65
N SER A 5 -7.05 -2.00 -1.23
CA SER A 5 -7.52 -1.86 0.15
C SER A 5 -6.79 -2.84 1.04
N ILE A 6 -6.27 -2.35 2.15
CA ILE A 6 -5.71 -3.18 3.22
C ILE A 6 -6.69 -3.19 4.36
N SER A 7 -7.07 -4.37 4.81
CA SER A 7 -7.85 -4.57 6.01
C SER A 7 -7.08 -5.50 6.94
N ASP A 8 -6.96 -5.14 8.18
CA ASP A 8 -6.22 -5.93 9.14
C ASP A 8 -6.83 -5.85 10.53
N VAL A 9 -6.47 -6.81 11.35
CA VAL A 9 -6.84 -6.88 12.76
C VAL A 9 -5.57 -7.03 13.57
N PHE A 10 -5.39 -6.19 14.55
CA PHE A 10 -4.27 -6.33 15.47
C PHE A 10 -4.73 -6.19 16.93
N ARG A 11 -3.96 -6.80 17.81
CA ARG A 11 -4.16 -6.66 19.24
C ARG A 11 -3.34 -5.48 19.74
N SER A 12 -4.00 -4.51 20.34
CA SER A 12 -3.33 -3.39 20.98
C SER A 12 -3.32 -3.53 22.50
N THR A 13 -2.19 -3.16 23.07
CA THR A 13 -2.02 -3.04 24.52
C THR A 13 -1.79 -1.60 24.96
N LYS A 14 -1.86 -0.66 24.00
CA LYS A 14 -1.64 0.75 24.27
C LYS A 14 -2.94 1.44 24.70
N GLY A 15 -2.80 2.24 25.71
CA GLY A 15 -3.88 3.07 26.24
C GLY A 15 -4.68 2.38 27.33
N GLU A 16 -4.77 3.03 28.49
CA GLU A 16 -5.78 2.71 29.46
C GLU A 16 -7.12 3.18 28.91
N ILE A 17 -7.97 2.22 28.61
CA ILE A 17 -9.36 2.54 28.28
C ILE A 17 -10.10 2.61 29.61
N PRO A 18 -10.63 3.79 30.02
CA PRO A 18 -11.11 4.00 31.37
C PRO A 18 -12.24 3.07 31.85
N LEU A 19 -12.89 2.37 30.94
CA LEU A 19 -14.01 1.48 31.25
C LEU A 19 -13.64 0.01 31.26
N ILE A 20 -12.39 -0.34 30.95
CA ILE A 20 -11.97 -1.73 30.84
C ILE A 20 -10.62 -1.90 31.50
N ASN A 21 -10.61 -2.58 32.63
CA ASN A 21 -9.42 -2.92 33.40
C ASN A 21 -8.50 -3.94 32.71
N LYS A 22 -8.60 -4.06 31.40
CA LYS A 22 -7.78 -5.00 30.63
C LYS A 22 -7.16 -4.26 29.45
N ASN A 23 -5.86 -4.12 29.48
CA ASN A 23 -5.05 -3.49 28.42
C ASN A 23 -5.04 -4.28 27.09
N ARG A 24 -6.04 -5.12 26.85
CA ARG A 24 -6.09 -5.95 25.64
C ARG A 24 -7.41 -5.78 24.91
N PHE A 25 -7.31 -5.36 23.66
CA PHE A 25 -8.46 -5.25 22.79
C PHE A 25 -8.01 -5.52 21.36
N LEU A 26 -8.96 -5.89 20.51
CA LEU A 26 -8.72 -6.10 19.09
C LEU A 26 -9.11 -4.86 18.33
N VAL A 27 -8.22 -4.41 17.45
CA VAL A 27 -8.48 -3.27 16.57
C VAL A 27 -8.49 -3.77 15.15
N GLN A 28 -9.59 -3.54 14.46
CA GLN A 28 -9.73 -3.79 13.05
C GLN A 28 -9.68 -2.46 12.30
N TYR A 29 -8.91 -2.40 11.24
CA TYR A 29 -8.83 -1.20 10.40
C TYR A 29 -8.93 -1.56 8.92
N LYS A 30 -9.29 -0.57 8.13
CA LYS A 30 -9.32 -0.66 6.68
C LYS A 30 -8.73 0.61 6.10
N THR A 31 -7.84 0.48 5.14
CA THR A 31 -7.27 1.61 4.42
C THR A 31 -6.98 1.25 2.97
N THR A 32 -6.79 2.26 2.14
CA THR A 32 -6.42 2.09 0.74
C THR A 32 -4.96 2.47 0.57
N VAL A 33 -4.21 1.64 -0.13
CA VAL A 33 -2.79 1.83 -0.40
C VAL A 33 -2.60 2.00 -1.90
N THR A 34 -1.79 2.97 -2.28
CA THR A 34 -1.40 3.17 -3.67
C THR A 34 0.08 2.89 -3.84
N ALA A 35 0.44 2.38 -5.01
CA ALA A 35 1.83 2.19 -5.41
C ALA A 35 2.03 2.72 -6.82
N GLY A 36 3.22 3.18 -7.09
CA GLY A 36 3.58 3.70 -8.39
C GLY A 36 5.09 3.80 -8.54
N LEU A 37 5.52 4.18 -9.73
CA LEU A 37 6.93 4.41 -10.01
C LEU A 37 7.14 5.83 -10.55
N ASP A 38 8.37 6.30 -10.42
CA ASP A 38 8.79 7.60 -10.95
C ASP A 38 9.21 7.42 -12.41
N VAL A 39 8.36 7.85 -13.33
CA VAL A 39 8.61 7.74 -14.78
C VAL A 39 9.82 8.56 -15.23
N GLN A 40 10.22 9.57 -14.47
CA GLN A 40 11.40 10.38 -14.79
C GLN A 40 12.71 9.59 -14.64
N LYS A 41 12.69 8.51 -13.89
CA LYS A 41 13.84 7.61 -13.71
C LYS A 41 13.91 6.53 -14.78
N ALA A 42 12.96 6.46 -15.67
CA ALA A 42 12.99 5.51 -16.78
C ALA A 42 14.10 5.87 -17.77
N VAL A 43 14.78 4.84 -18.26
CA VAL A 43 15.82 4.99 -19.30
C VAL A 43 15.35 4.30 -20.57
N ILE A 44 15.34 5.04 -21.67
CA ILE A 44 14.88 4.53 -22.95
C ILE A 44 16.06 4.48 -23.91
N LYS A 45 16.27 3.31 -24.53
CA LYS A 45 17.26 3.11 -25.58
C LYS A 45 16.55 2.62 -26.84
N GLU A 46 16.70 3.34 -27.90
CA GLU A 46 16.14 2.97 -29.19
C GLU A 46 17.25 2.51 -30.14
N THR A 47 17.03 1.37 -30.79
CA THR A 47 17.86 0.83 -31.87
C THR A 47 17.02 0.72 -33.14
N ASP A 48 17.58 0.23 -34.23
CA ASP A 48 16.85 0.13 -35.50
C ASP A 48 15.66 -0.83 -35.42
N ASP A 49 15.72 -1.84 -34.57
CA ASP A 49 14.70 -2.90 -34.45
C ASP A 49 14.04 -3.00 -33.10
N LYS A 50 14.52 -2.28 -32.09
CA LYS A 50 14.04 -2.42 -30.70
C LYS A 50 13.92 -1.09 -29.99
N ILE A 51 12.97 -1.03 -29.06
CA ILE A 51 12.87 0.02 -28.03
C ILE A 51 13.01 -0.68 -26.69
N GLN A 52 14.10 -0.39 -25.98
CA GLN A 52 14.39 -0.94 -24.65
C GLN A 52 14.08 0.11 -23.61
N ILE A 53 13.20 -0.22 -22.66
CA ILE A 53 12.76 0.68 -21.60
C ILE A 53 13.12 0.04 -20.27
N SER A 54 13.93 0.74 -19.49
CA SER A 54 14.32 0.31 -18.14
C SER A 54 13.61 1.20 -17.13
N ILE A 55 12.80 0.61 -16.26
CA ILE A 55 11.97 1.34 -15.28
C ILE A 55 12.34 0.93 -13.85
N PRO A 56 12.20 1.85 -12.89
CA PRO A 56 12.36 1.47 -11.48
C PRO A 56 11.20 0.60 -11.02
N HIS A 57 11.41 -0.14 -9.96
CA HIS A 57 10.31 -0.87 -9.30
C HIS A 57 9.31 0.09 -8.68
N CYS A 58 8.06 -0.33 -8.62
CA CYS A 58 7.03 0.41 -7.92
C CYS A 58 7.32 0.46 -6.42
N THR A 59 6.99 1.56 -5.80
CA THR A 59 7.07 1.76 -4.37
C THR A 59 5.72 2.17 -3.82
N VAL A 60 5.51 1.90 -2.54
CA VAL A 60 4.29 2.32 -1.85
C VAL A 60 4.32 3.83 -1.65
N ASN A 61 3.23 4.49 -1.98
CA ASN A 61 3.02 5.88 -1.59
C ASN A 61 2.53 5.91 -0.14
N GLU A 62 3.46 6.04 0.80
CA GLU A 62 3.13 6.05 2.23
C GLU A 62 2.21 7.20 2.60
N ASP A 63 2.30 8.33 1.93
CA ASP A 63 1.45 9.50 2.19
C ASP A 63 -0.02 9.24 1.82
N SER A 64 -0.30 8.22 1.00
CA SER A 64 -1.67 7.83 0.66
C SER A 64 -2.33 7.02 1.78
N ILE A 65 -1.53 6.45 2.69
CA ILE A 65 -2.04 5.63 3.78
C ILE A 65 -2.51 6.54 4.91
N LYS A 66 -3.80 6.82 4.91
CA LYS A 66 -4.45 7.62 5.94
C LYS A 66 -5.63 6.87 6.50
N ILE A 67 -5.67 6.74 7.80
CA ILE A 67 -6.72 6.04 8.51
C ILE A 67 -7.51 7.07 9.32
N LYS A 68 -8.83 7.08 9.13
CA LYS A 68 -9.75 7.90 9.89
C LYS A 68 -10.23 7.11 11.10
N SER A 69 -10.66 7.79 12.14
CA SER A 69 -11.25 7.13 13.31
C SER A 69 -12.45 6.25 12.95
N SER A 70 -13.21 6.64 11.92
CA SER A 70 -14.34 5.84 11.40
C SER A 70 -13.93 4.53 10.72
N ASP A 71 -12.66 4.41 10.32
CA ASP A 71 -12.13 3.19 9.71
C ASP A 71 -11.71 2.14 10.73
N LEU A 72 -11.73 2.50 12.02
CA LEU A 72 -11.38 1.61 13.11
C LEU A 72 -12.62 0.98 13.72
N LYS A 73 -12.53 -0.31 14.01
CA LYS A 73 -13.45 -1.05 14.85
C LYS A 73 -12.67 -1.64 16.01
N ILE A 74 -13.12 -1.40 17.20
CA ILE A 74 -12.44 -1.82 18.41
C ILE A 74 -13.33 -2.80 19.15
N TYR A 75 -12.78 -3.96 19.46
CA TYR A 75 -13.50 -5.05 20.11
C TYR A 75 -12.85 -5.35 21.46
N ASP A 76 -13.68 -5.59 22.45
CA ASP A 76 -13.21 -6.08 23.76
C ASP A 76 -12.81 -7.57 23.69
N THR A 77 -12.43 -8.14 24.83
CA THR A 77 -12.04 -9.55 24.89
C THR A 77 -13.19 -10.52 24.59
N ASN A 78 -14.42 -10.07 24.60
CA ASN A 78 -15.62 -10.84 24.26
C ASN A 78 -16.12 -10.55 22.83
N PHE A 79 -15.33 -9.86 22.03
CA PHE A 79 -15.66 -9.46 20.65
C PHE A 79 -16.87 -8.51 20.55
N ALA A 80 -17.18 -7.77 21.63
CA ALA A 80 -18.16 -6.70 21.58
C ALA A 80 -17.50 -5.40 21.09
N ILE A 81 -18.22 -4.64 20.26
CA ILE A 81 -17.75 -3.34 19.78
C ILE A 81 -17.70 -2.36 20.95
N MET A 82 -16.59 -1.64 21.04
CA MET A 82 -16.33 -0.70 22.12
C MET A 82 -16.25 0.73 21.60
N SER A 83 -16.71 1.66 22.45
CA SER A 83 -16.43 3.09 22.28
C SER A 83 -15.32 3.48 23.24
N ILE A 84 -14.32 4.17 22.77
CA ILE A 84 -13.19 4.66 23.57
C ILE A 84 -13.08 6.18 23.42
N ASP A 85 -12.32 6.79 24.33
CA ASP A 85 -12.14 8.23 24.28
C ASP A 85 -11.33 8.67 23.04
N LYS A 86 -11.43 9.96 22.73
CA LYS A 86 -10.85 10.52 21.52
C LYS A 86 -9.31 10.43 21.48
N GLU A 87 -8.65 10.58 22.61
CA GLU A 87 -7.19 10.52 22.70
C GLU A 87 -6.68 9.10 22.41
N ALA A 88 -7.33 8.10 23.00
CA ALA A 88 -7.01 6.71 22.75
C ALA A 88 -7.28 6.31 21.29
N VAL A 89 -8.34 6.84 20.67
CA VAL A 89 -8.61 6.64 19.25
C VAL A 89 -7.48 7.20 18.38
N MET A 90 -6.97 8.39 18.70
CA MET A 90 -5.87 9.00 17.94
C MET A 90 -4.60 8.15 18.00
N GLU A 91 -4.26 7.59 19.16
CA GLU A 91 -3.12 6.69 19.28
C GLU A 91 -3.30 5.41 18.45
N LEU A 92 -4.51 4.86 18.46
CA LEU A 92 -4.83 3.67 17.67
C LEU A 92 -4.80 3.93 16.17
N VAL A 93 -5.24 5.10 15.72
CA VAL A 93 -5.13 5.52 14.33
C VAL A 93 -3.66 5.56 13.92
N ALA A 94 -2.80 6.18 14.72
CA ALA A 94 -1.36 6.25 14.43
C ALA A 94 -0.72 4.86 14.36
N GLU A 95 -1.08 3.97 15.28
CA GLU A 95 -0.59 2.59 15.29
C GLU A 95 -1.08 1.80 14.06
N ALA A 96 -2.34 1.96 13.69
CA ALA A 96 -2.92 1.33 12.52
C ALA A 96 -2.25 1.80 11.22
N GLU A 97 -1.99 3.10 11.09
CA GLU A 97 -1.26 3.63 9.94
C GLU A 97 0.15 3.06 9.85
N LYS A 98 0.86 2.97 10.96
CA LYS A 98 2.18 2.37 11.02
C LYS A 98 2.15 0.92 10.56
N LYS A 99 1.21 0.13 11.06
CA LYS A 99 1.05 -1.28 10.66
C LYS A 99 0.67 -1.43 9.18
N ALA A 100 -0.18 -0.56 8.67
CA ALA A 100 -0.54 -0.56 7.25
C ALA A 100 0.66 -0.27 6.36
N LYS A 101 1.51 0.69 6.73
CA LYS A 101 2.76 0.99 6.01
C LYS A 101 3.72 -0.18 6.03
N GLU A 102 3.91 -0.81 7.18
CA GLU A 102 4.76 -1.98 7.32
C GLU A 102 4.29 -3.15 6.44
N LYS A 103 3.00 -3.44 6.44
CA LYS A 103 2.42 -4.51 5.62
C LYS A 103 2.54 -4.23 4.13
N ALA A 104 2.27 -3.00 3.71
CA ALA A 104 2.42 -2.61 2.32
C ALA A 104 3.87 -2.70 1.85
N GLY A 105 4.81 -2.23 2.69
CA GLY A 105 6.24 -2.27 2.39
C GLY A 105 6.85 -3.66 2.39
N SER A 106 6.33 -4.58 3.21
CA SER A 106 6.80 -5.97 3.25
C SER A 106 6.32 -6.82 2.07
N ASP A 107 5.40 -6.29 1.28
CA ASP A 107 4.77 -6.99 0.16
C ASP A 107 4.10 -8.33 0.53
N GLU A 108 3.60 -8.41 1.75
CA GLU A 108 2.96 -9.61 2.30
C GLU A 108 1.86 -10.18 1.40
N TYR A 109 1.15 -9.31 0.68
CA TYR A 109 0.06 -9.69 -0.22
C TYR A 109 0.43 -9.66 -1.70
N GLY A 110 1.70 -9.54 -2.02
CA GLY A 110 2.15 -9.42 -3.42
C GLY A 110 1.69 -8.12 -4.09
N PHE A 111 1.42 -7.08 -3.33
CA PHE A 111 0.90 -5.82 -3.86
C PHE A 111 1.90 -5.11 -4.76
N LEU A 112 3.15 -5.01 -4.33
CA LEU A 112 4.21 -4.36 -5.12
C LEU A 112 4.58 -5.17 -6.36
N GLU A 113 4.61 -6.49 -6.25
CA GLU A 113 4.84 -7.37 -7.40
C GLU A 113 3.74 -7.19 -8.46
N ASN A 114 2.49 -7.13 -8.02
CA ASN A 114 1.37 -6.88 -8.93
C ASN A 114 1.42 -5.48 -9.53
N ALA A 115 1.85 -4.48 -8.76
CA ALA A 115 2.04 -3.12 -9.25
C ALA A 115 3.11 -3.09 -10.34
N ASP A 116 4.22 -3.78 -10.15
CA ASP A 116 5.29 -3.90 -11.14
C ASP A 116 4.79 -4.56 -12.43
N LYS A 117 4.08 -5.66 -12.32
CA LYS A 117 3.51 -6.35 -13.50
C LYS A 117 2.55 -5.44 -14.26
N ASN A 118 1.71 -4.72 -13.55
CA ASN A 118 0.77 -3.78 -14.16
C ASN A 118 1.49 -2.61 -14.83
N ALA A 119 2.48 -2.03 -14.18
CA ALA A 119 3.28 -0.93 -14.74
C ALA A 119 3.98 -1.35 -16.01
N LYS A 120 4.61 -2.53 -16.00
CA LYS A 120 5.28 -3.09 -17.18
C LYS A 120 4.31 -3.25 -18.35
N LYS A 121 3.14 -3.80 -18.09
CA LYS A 121 2.10 -4.01 -19.11
C LYS A 121 1.62 -2.68 -19.71
N VAL A 122 1.34 -1.70 -18.87
CA VAL A 122 0.84 -0.39 -19.31
C VAL A 122 1.89 0.35 -20.13
N ILE A 123 3.15 0.38 -19.67
CA ILE A 123 4.24 1.07 -20.37
C ILE A 123 4.52 0.39 -21.70
N LYS A 124 4.56 -0.94 -21.72
CA LYS A 124 4.74 -1.69 -22.96
C LYS A 124 3.65 -1.35 -23.98
N GLY A 125 2.38 -1.36 -23.56
CA GLY A 125 1.26 -1.02 -24.44
C GLY A 125 1.33 0.40 -24.99
N MET A 126 1.72 1.37 -24.16
CA MET A 126 1.90 2.75 -24.61
C MET A 126 2.95 2.90 -25.70
N PHE A 127 4.08 2.23 -25.55
CA PHE A 127 5.18 2.31 -26.54
C PHE A 127 4.91 1.46 -27.78
N GLU A 128 4.19 0.36 -27.67
CA GLU A 128 3.81 -0.44 -28.85
C GLU A 128 2.96 0.37 -29.84
N ASN A 129 2.14 1.29 -29.36
CA ASN A 129 1.31 2.15 -30.21
C ASN A 129 2.13 3.13 -31.06
N VAL A 130 3.37 3.43 -30.66
CA VAL A 130 4.23 4.41 -31.34
C VAL A 130 5.55 3.81 -31.82
N SER A 131 5.69 2.49 -31.77
CA SER A 131 6.95 1.81 -32.05
C SER A 131 7.30 1.67 -33.51
N ASN A 132 6.35 1.92 -34.41
CA ASN A 132 6.52 1.74 -35.87
C ASN A 132 7.04 0.34 -36.27
N GLY A 133 6.52 -0.70 -35.58
CA GLY A 133 6.89 -2.08 -35.81
C GLY A 133 8.14 -2.56 -35.08
N LYS A 134 8.78 -1.72 -34.29
CA LYS A 134 9.90 -2.12 -33.44
C LYS A 134 9.42 -2.95 -32.25
N GLU A 135 10.23 -3.91 -31.82
CA GLU A 135 9.97 -4.67 -30.62
C GLU A 135 10.15 -3.78 -29.38
N VAL A 136 9.17 -3.79 -28.49
CA VAL A 136 9.23 -3.04 -27.23
C VAL A 136 9.56 -4.00 -26.10
N ILE A 137 10.68 -3.75 -25.41
CA ILE A 137 11.14 -4.56 -24.28
C ILE A 137 11.17 -3.67 -23.05
N VAL A 138 10.41 -4.04 -22.03
CA VAL A 138 10.38 -3.35 -20.73
C VAL A 138 11.03 -4.22 -19.67
N SER A 139 11.99 -3.66 -18.96
CA SER A 139 12.70 -4.33 -17.88
C SER A 139 12.80 -3.44 -16.66
N PHE A 140 13.07 -4.03 -15.50
CA PHE A 140 13.25 -3.28 -14.28
C PHE A 140 14.72 -2.99 -14.01
N GLN A 141 14.98 -1.82 -13.43
CA GLN A 141 16.29 -1.45 -12.90
C GLN A 141 16.58 -2.22 -11.61
N ASN A 142 17.82 -2.51 -11.39
CA ASN A 142 18.26 -3.14 -10.14
C ASN A 142 18.51 -2.07 -9.07
#